data_86d0d1a050540eae9c07250d47cd65ee
#
_entry.id   86d0d1a050540eae9c07250d47cd65ee
#
_cell.length_a   1.000
_cell.length_b   1.000
_cell.length_c   1.000
_cell.angle_alpha   90.00
_cell.angle_beta   90.00
_cell.angle_gamma   90.00
#
_symmetry.space_group_name_H-M   'P 1'
#
loop_
_entity.id
_entity.type
_entity.pdbx_description
1 polymer ?
#
loop_
_entity_poly.entity_id
_entity_poly.type
_entity_poly.pdbx_seq_one_letter_code
_entity_poly.pdbx_strand_id
1 'polypeptide(L)'
;MGDVLFEEFAGRFYYLLHPRPTVVIGTLCPNGRTNFMPASWNTPVSEEPPTVAVAVDSEAYTRECLDYCREASLNILSLDDVQLLYDLGSVSGRDVDKVSRFRLELLESLTIKPPGILRSLAILESKVVGKYLIGESVLYVFEVKKVRVRSGVADKFGFILSEKINIPLHASGRYFYGVGARKLATRKVSP
;
A
#
# COMPACT_ATOMS: atom_id res chain seq x y z
N MET A 1 36.12 22.69 2.31
CA MET A 1 34.99 21.76 2.50
C MET A 1 34.82 21.67 4.01
N GLY A 2 33.71 22.19 4.57
CA GLY A 2 33.44 22.04 6.00
C GLY A 2 33.26 20.55 6.34
N ASP A 3 33.73 20.15 7.50
CA ASP A 3 33.57 18.77 7.98
C ASP A 3 32.08 18.44 8.05
N VAL A 4 31.68 17.35 7.41
CA VAL A 4 30.32 16.82 7.52
C VAL A 4 30.22 16.14 8.89
N LEU A 5 29.48 16.77 9.81
CA LEU A 5 29.23 16.21 11.13
C LEU A 5 28.01 15.28 11.07
N PHE A 6 28.16 14.10 11.68
CA PHE A 6 27.05 13.18 11.93
C PHE A 6 26.66 13.29 13.40
N GLU A 7 25.35 13.40 13.65
CA GLU A 7 24.78 13.43 14.99
C GLU A 7 23.89 12.21 15.22
N GLU A 8 23.74 11.80 16.48
CA GLU A 8 22.84 10.72 16.86
C GLU A 8 21.38 11.17 16.66
N PHE A 9 20.58 10.37 15.95
CA PHE A 9 19.17 10.64 15.71
C PHE A 9 18.31 10.13 16.87
N ALA A 10 17.75 11.02 17.67
CA ALA A 10 16.90 10.70 18.82
C ALA A 10 15.44 10.34 18.47
N GLY A 11 15.05 10.40 17.18
CA GLY A 11 13.71 10.10 16.72
C GLY A 11 13.49 8.61 16.43
N ARG A 12 12.31 8.26 15.94
CA ARG A 12 12.00 6.90 15.49
C ARG A 12 12.69 6.64 14.16
N PHE A 13 13.59 5.65 14.11
CA PHE A 13 14.45 5.37 12.96
C PHE A 13 13.68 5.23 11.63
N TYR A 14 12.46 4.67 11.68
CA TYR A 14 11.67 4.44 10.47
C TYR A 14 11.15 5.74 9.82
N TYR A 15 11.14 6.88 10.51
CA TYR A 15 10.85 8.16 9.88
C TYR A 15 11.89 8.55 8.83
N LEU A 16 13.14 8.06 8.97
CA LEU A 16 14.19 8.27 7.99
C LEU A 16 14.01 7.40 6.71
N LEU A 17 13.12 6.40 6.77
CA LEU A 17 12.74 5.57 5.63
C LEU A 17 11.47 6.07 4.92
N HIS A 18 10.89 7.17 5.38
CA HIS A 18 9.75 7.83 4.75
C HIS A 18 10.19 9.01 3.88
N PRO A 19 9.35 9.50 2.92
CA PRO A 19 7.99 9.02 2.62
C PRO A 19 7.98 7.71 1.81
N ARG A 20 6.89 6.93 1.93
CA ARG A 20 6.72 5.63 1.27
C ARG A 20 5.39 5.55 0.53
N PRO A 21 5.32 4.81 -0.60
CA PRO A 21 4.05 4.54 -1.27
C PRO A 21 3.03 3.92 -0.31
N THR A 22 1.78 4.34 -0.42
CA THR A 22 0.70 3.80 0.39
C THR A 22 -0.20 2.91 -0.45
N VAL A 23 -0.40 1.66 -0.02
CA VAL A 23 -1.41 0.76 -0.58
C VAL A 23 -2.57 0.62 0.40
N VAL A 24 -3.78 0.38 -0.12
CA VAL A 24 -4.95 0.03 0.72
C VAL A 24 -5.19 -1.46 0.59
N ILE A 25 -5.03 -2.19 1.68
CA ILE A 25 -5.32 -3.62 1.77
C ILE A 25 -6.82 -3.80 1.88
N GLY A 26 -7.44 -4.42 0.88
CA GLY A 26 -8.85 -4.88 0.91
C GLY A 26 -8.89 -6.38 1.17
N THR A 27 -9.59 -6.84 2.20
CA THR A 27 -9.70 -8.26 2.52
C THR A 27 -11.05 -8.59 3.16
N LEU A 28 -11.52 -9.83 3.04
CA LEU A 28 -12.76 -10.29 3.69
C LEU A 28 -12.48 -10.68 5.13
N CYS A 29 -13.40 -10.31 6.01
CA CYS A 29 -13.32 -10.58 7.43
C CYS A 29 -14.26 -11.72 7.86
N PRO A 30 -14.04 -12.33 9.05
CA PRO A 30 -14.89 -13.41 9.54
C PRO A 30 -16.38 -13.07 9.66
N ASN A 31 -16.70 -11.78 9.82
CA ASN A 31 -18.08 -11.27 9.88
C ASN A 31 -18.74 -11.08 8.49
N GLY A 32 -18.09 -11.53 7.42
CA GLY A 32 -18.58 -11.42 6.05
C GLY A 32 -18.40 -10.04 5.40
N ARG A 33 -17.87 -9.03 6.11
CA ARG A 33 -17.63 -7.69 5.56
C ARG A 33 -16.26 -7.59 4.91
N THR A 34 -16.13 -6.70 3.93
CA THR A 34 -14.83 -6.30 3.40
C THR A 34 -14.25 -5.18 4.28
N ASN A 35 -13.01 -5.35 4.73
CA ASN A 35 -12.28 -4.31 5.43
C ASN A 35 -11.19 -3.72 4.52
N PHE A 36 -11.00 -2.40 4.62
CA PHE A 36 -9.96 -1.66 3.92
C PHE A 36 -9.05 -0.94 4.91
N MET A 37 -7.72 -1.10 4.76
CA MET A 37 -6.72 -0.48 5.63
C MET A 37 -5.53 0.03 4.82
N PRO A 38 -5.16 1.32 4.94
CA PRO A 38 -3.94 1.84 4.32
C PRO A 38 -2.70 1.30 5.03
N ALA A 39 -1.69 0.94 4.25
CA ALA A 39 -0.40 0.45 4.72
C ALA A 39 0.73 1.07 3.91
N SER A 40 1.66 1.75 4.58
CA SER A 40 2.86 2.33 3.96
C SER A 40 4.13 1.49 4.19
N TRP A 41 4.08 0.47 5.04
CA TRP A 41 5.17 -0.48 5.22
C TRP A 41 5.02 -1.63 4.24
N ASN A 42 5.25 -1.35 2.96
CA ASN A 42 5.14 -2.30 1.85
C ASN A 42 6.35 -2.22 0.91
N THR A 43 6.65 -3.32 0.22
CA THR A 43 7.73 -3.38 -0.76
C THR A 43 7.54 -4.54 -1.74
N PRO A 44 7.89 -4.41 -3.04
CA PRO A 44 8.05 -5.57 -3.90
C PRO A 44 9.20 -6.45 -3.37
N VAL A 45 9.08 -7.78 -3.54
CA VAL A 45 10.04 -8.76 -3.02
C VAL A 45 10.68 -9.56 -4.14
N SER A 46 9.89 -10.04 -5.12
CA SER A 46 10.38 -10.84 -6.25
C SER A 46 9.58 -10.53 -7.51
N GLU A 47 10.23 -10.65 -8.65
CA GLU A 47 9.59 -10.56 -9.96
C GLU A 47 8.99 -11.91 -10.38
N GLU A 48 9.66 -13.04 -10.04
CA GLU A 48 9.21 -14.39 -10.35
C GLU A 48 9.44 -15.33 -9.15
N PRO A 49 8.38 -15.82 -8.49
CA PRO A 49 6.99 -15.39 -8.65
C PRO A 49 6.79 -13.93 -8.18
N PRO A 50 5.83 -13.20 -8.79
CA PRO A 50 5.63 -11.79 -8.45
C PRO A 50 5.08 -11.66 -7.04
N THR A 51 5.85 -11.05 -6.14
CA THR A 51 5.52 -10.96 -4.73
C THR A 51 5.71 -9.56 -4.15
N VAL A 52 4.83 -9.24 -3.18
CA VAL A 52 4.85 -8.00 -2.39
C VAL A 52 4.80 -8.36 -0.91
N ALA A 53 5.65 -7.72 -0.10
CA ALA A 53 5.56 -7.81 1.36
C ALA A 53 4.86 -6.57 1.93
N VAL A 54 4.03 -6.79 2.96
CA VAL A 54 3.37 -5.72 3.71
C VAL A 54 3.42 -6.05 5.20
N ALA A 55 3.92 -5.13 6.01
CA ALA A 55 3.86 -5.24 7.47
C ALA A 55 2.55 -4.65 7.99
N VAL A 56 1.85 -5.40 8.82
CA VAL A 56 0.57 -5.07 9.45
C VAL A 56 0.75 -5.21 10.96
N ASP A 57 0.28 -4.22 11.72
CA ASP A 57 0.27 -4.29 13.18
C ASP A 57 -0.48 -5.54 13.66
N SER A 58 0.10 -6.27 14.61
CA SER A 58 -0.45 -7.53 15.13
C SER A 58 -1.84 -7.37 15.77
N GLU A 59 -2.17 -6.18 16.27
CA GLU A 59 -3.46 -5.87 16.88
C GLU A 59 -4.49 -5.33 15.87
N ALA A 60 -4.05 -5.02 14.63
CA ALA A 60 -4.94 -4.50 13.59
C ALA A 60 -6.01 -5.53 13.20
N TYR A 61 -7.27 -5.08 13.07
CA TYR A 61 -8.36 -5.95 12.60
C TYR A 61 -8.09 -6.55 11.23
N THR A 62 -7.35 -5.85 10.38
CA THR A 62 -6.90 -6.34 9.07
C THR A 62 -6.07 -7.62 9.18
N ARG A 63 -5.27 -7.78 10.24
CA ARG A 63 -4.53 -9.01 10.51
C ARG A 63 -5.47 -10.21 10.70
N GLU A 64 -6.54 -10.06 11.48
CA GLU A 64 -7.54 -11.13 11.67
C GLU A 64 -8.24 -11.50 10.35
N CYS A 65 -8.59 -10.48 9.55
CA CYS A 65 -9.23 -10.68 8.25
C CYS A 65 -8.28 -11.38 7.25
N LEU A 66 -6.99 -11.01 7.22
CA LEU A 66 -5.99 -11.67 6.39
C LEU A 66 -5.73 -13.13 6.83
N ASP A 67 -5.74 -13.39 8.13
CA ASP A 67 -5.60 -14.76 8.66
C ASP A 67 -6.79 -15.64 8.26
N TYR A 68 -7.99 -15.05 8.23
CA TYR A 68 -9.22 -15.73 7.80
C TYR A 68 -9.28 -15.94 6.29
N CYS A 69 -9.14 -14.87 5.52
CA CYS A 69 -9.38 -14.88 4.07
C CYS A 69 -8.19 -15.41 3.27
N ARG A 70 -6.95 -15.11 3.69
CA ARG A 70 -5.71 -15.43 2.99
C ARG A 70 -5.60 -14.80 1.60
N GLU A 71 -6.44 -13.83 1.27
CA GLU A 71 -6.47 -13.10 0.01
C GLU A 71 -6.63 -11.61 0.27
N ALA A 72 -6.04 -10.79 -0.59
CA ALA A 72 -6.16 -9.33 -0.51
C ALA A 72 -6.13 -8.67 -1.89
N SER A 73 -6.92 -7.62 -2.06
CA SER A 73 -6.71 -6.61 -3.08
C SER A 73 -5.79 -5.52 -2.51
N LEU A 74 -4.65 -5.28 -3.15
CA LEU A 74 -3.79 -4.15 -2.81
C LEU A 74 -4.12 -3.00 -3.77
N ASN A 75 -4.77 -1.97 -3.24
CA ASN A 75 -5.33 -0.87 -4.02
C ASN A 75 -4.38 0.34 -3.95
N ILE A 76 -4.00 0.90 -5.09
CA ILE A 76 -3.18 2.09 -5.21
C ILE A 76 -4.10 3.24 -5.59
N LEU A 77 -4.31 4.19 -4.66
CA LEU A 77 -5.17 5.35 -4.87
C LEU A 77 -4.38 6.54 -5.43
N SER A 78 -5.09 7.58 -5.86
CA SER A 78 -4.49 8.85 -6.27
C SER A 78 -4.07 9.68 -5.06
N LEU A 79 -3.14 10.62 -5.26
CA LEU A 79 -2.81 11.66 -4.30
C LEU A 79 -4.04 12.49 -3.89
N ASP A 80 -5.01 12.66 -4.79
CA ASP A 80 -6.26 13.36 -4.50
C ASP A 80 -7.14 12.63 -3.46
N ASP A 81 -6.86 11.35 -3.21
CA ASP A 81 -7.58 10.51 -2.26
C ASP A 81 -6.95 10.48 -0.85
N VAL A 82 -6.02 11.39 -0.52
CA VAL A 82 -5.30 11.36 0.77
C VAL A 82 -6.24 11.47 1.98
N GLN A 83 -7.36 12.20 1.85
CA GLN A 83 -8.36 12.27 2.92
C GLN A 83 -9.00 10.90 3.15
N LEU A 84 -9.38 10.20 2.10
CA LEU A 84 -9.91 8.84 2.20
C LEU A 84 -8.88 7.87 2.82
N LEU A 85 -7.60 7.96 2.43
CA LEU A 85 -6.53 7.16 3.02
C LEU A 85 -6.43 7.41 4.53
N TYR A 86 -6.41 8.65 4.94
CA TYR A 86 -6.35 9.01 6.35
C TYR A 86 -7.59 8.50 7.12
N ASP A 87 -8.78 8.69 6.57
CA ASP A 87 -10.06 8.28 7.18
C ASP A 87 -10.13 6.75 7.35
N LEU A 88 -9.73 5.98 6.32
CA LEU A 88 -9.67 4.52 6.37
C LEU A 88 -8.68 4.00 7.44
N GLY A 89 -7.60 4.74 7.70
CA GLY A 89 -6.61 4.43 8.74
C GLY A 89 -7.03 4.85 10.14
N SER A 90 -7.97 5.80 10.26
CA SER A 90 -8.35 6.42 11.53
C SER A 90 -9.42 5.66 12.31
N VAL A 91 -10.06 4.65 11.71
CA VAL A 91 -11.11 3.85 12.34
C VAL A 91 -10.85 2.35 12.18
N SER A 92 -11.25 1.57 13.19
CA SER A 92 -11.16 0.11 13.11
C SER A 92 -12.32 -0.48 12.32
N GLY A 93 -12.03 -1.41 11.38
CA GLY A 93 -13.05 -2.21 10.70
C GLY A 93 -13.77 -3.19 11.62
N ARG A 94 -13.29 -3.38 12.85
CA ARG A 94 -13.97 -4.14 13.89
C ARG A 94 -15.26 -3.46 14.32
N ASP A 95 -15.20 -2.12 14.45
CA ASP A 95 -16.28 -1.31 14.98
C ASP A 95 -17.12 -0.66 13.88
N VAL A 96 -16.53 -0.43 12.71
CA VAL A 96 -17.13 0.35 11.63
C VAL A 96 -17.11 -0.42 10.31
N ASP A 97 -18.26 -0.51 9.65
CA ASP A 97 -18.32 -0.89 8.23
C ASP A 97 -17.78 0.26 7.37
N LYS A 98 -16.52 0.15 6.99
CA LYS A 98 -15.82 1.20 6.23
C LYS A 98 -16.40 1.37 4.82
N VAL A 99 -16.93 0.31 4.21
CA VAL A 99 -17.53 0.39 2.88
C VAL A 99 -18.74 1.32 2.91
N SER A 100 -19.67 1.08 3.85
CA SER A 100 -20.86 1.89 4.02
C SER A 100 -20.54 3.31 4.51
N ARG A 101 -19.65 3.42 5.52
CA ARG A 101 -19.32 4.72 6.13
C ARG A 101 -18.69 5.69 5.16
N PHE A 102 -17.77 5.23 4.33
CA PHE A 102 -17.02 6.06 3.38
C PHE A 102 -17.59 5.97 1.95
N ARG A 103 -18.75 5.28 1.79
CA ARG A 103 -19.46 5.13 0.50
C ARG A 103 -18.52 4.62 -0.60
N LEU A 104 -17.74 3.57 -0.26
CA LEU A 104 -16.79 3.01 -1.21
C LEU A 104 -17.53 2.25 -2.32
N GLU A 105 -17.29 2.64 -3.55
CA GLU A 105 -17.67 1.86 -4.72
C GLU A 105 -16.64 0.75 -4.92
N LEU A 106 -17.14 -0.49 -5.00
CA LEU A 106 -16.32 -1.68 -5.09
C LEU A 106 -16.24 -2.19 -6.51
N LEU A 107 -15.08 -2.71 -6.88
CA LEU A 107 -14.83 -3.39 -8.13
C LEU A 107 -14.60 -4.87 -7.84
N GLU A 108 -15.44 -5.74 -8.36
CA GLU A 108 -15.32 -7.18 -8.21
C GLU A 108 -13.94 -7.66 -8.72
N SER A 109 -13.28 -8.50 -7.95
CA SER A 109 -12.01 -9.12 -8.31
C SER A 109 -12.21 -10.29 -9.28
N LEU A 110 -11.18 -10.59 -10.08
CA LEU A 110 -11.23 -11.65 -11.09
C LEU A 110 -10.62 -12.97 -10.61
N THR A 111 -9.68 -12.91 -9.64
CA THR A 111 -8.89 -14.08 -9.22
C THR A 111 -8.90 -14.35 -7.72
N ILE A 112 -9.48 -13.44 -6.94
CA ILE A 112 -9.60 -13.51 -5.48
C ILE A 112 -11.02 -13.11 -5.05
N LYS A 113 -11.38 -13.39 -3.79
CA LYS A 113 -12.70 -13.03 -3.23
C LYS A 113 -12.82 -11.55 -2.83
N PRO A 114 -11.83 -10.93 -2.15
CA PRO A 114 -11.95 -9.54 -1.72
C PRO A 114 -12.03 -8.59 -2.92
N PRO A 115 -13.02 -7.68 -2.98
CA PRO A 115 -13.11 -6.69 -4.05
C PRO A 115 -12.02 -5.63 -3.91
N GLY A 116 -11.75 -4.92 -5.01
CA GLY A 116 -10.97 -3.69 -5.01
C GLY A 116 -11.85 -2.46 -4.81
N ILE A 117 -11.22 -1.30 -4.63
CA ILE A 117 -11.86 0.01 -4.63
C ILE A 117 -11.91 0.53 -6.06
N LEU A 118 -13.11 0.80 -6.60
CA LEU A 118 -13.32 1.18 -8.01
C LEU A 118 -12.48 2.40 -8.43
N ARG A 119 -12.30 3.37 -7.55
CA ARG A 119 -11.54 4.60 -7.84
C ARG A 119 -10.01 4.43 -7.83
N SER A 120 -9.48 3.24 -7.54
CA SER A 120 -8.04 2.97 -7.56
C SER A 120 -7.41 3.24 -8.93
N LEU A 121 -6.17 3.70 -8.94
CA LEU A 121 -5.33 3.79 -10.14
C LEU A 121 -4.89 2.39 -10.59
N ALA A 122 -4.56 1.52 -9.62
CA ALA A 122 -4.23 0.13 -9.86
C ALA A 122 -4.70 -0.75 -8.69
N ILE A 123 -4.96 -2.04 -8.99
CA ILE A 123 -5.34 -3.07 -8.02
C ILE A 123 -4.51 -4.31 -8.29
N LEU A 124 -3.80 -4.80 -7.27
CA LEU A 124 -3.08 -6.06 -7.31
C LEU A 124 -3.90 -7.09 -6.56
N GLU A 125 -4.49 -8.06 -7.26
CA GLU A 125 -5.21 -9.18 -6.68
C GLU A 125 -4.19 -10.23 -6.21
N SER A 126 -4.17 -10.53 -4.92
CA SER A 126 -3.05 -11.23 -4.31
C SER A 126 -3.49 -12.29 -3.30
N LYS A 127 -2.66 -13.34 -3.14
CA LYS A 127 -2.85 -14.40 -2.14
C LYS A 127 -1.68 -14.42 -1.15
N VAL A 128 -1.98 -14.63 0.12
CA VAL A 128 -0.96 -14.76 1.17
C VAL A 128 -0.21 -16.08 0.99
N VAL A 129 1.09 -16.00 0.73
CA VAL A 129 2.01 -17.14 0.59
C VAL A 129 3.00 -17.26 1.76
N GLY A 130 3.20 -16.18 2.53
CA GLY A 130 4.05 -16.16 3.72
C GLY A 130 3.47 -15.27 4.81
N LYS A 131 3.77 -15.63 6.08
CA LYS A 131 3.37 -14.86 7.25
C LYS A 131 4.44 -15.01 8.32
N TYR A 132 4.98 -13.89 8.83
CA TYR A 132 6.06 -13.88 9.81
C TYR A 132 5.77 -12.84 10.89
N LEU A 133 5.75 -13.27 12.16
CA LEU A 133 5.64 -12.37 13.30
C LEU A 133 7.02 -11.76 13.59
N ILE A 134 7.11 -10.44 13.60
CA ILE A 134 8.33 -9.69 13.85
C ILE A 134 7.99 -8.56 14.83
N GLY A 135 8.32 -8.76 16.11
CA GLY A 135 7.93 -7.82 17.16
C GLY A 135 6.41 -7.62 17.23
N GLU A 136 5.99 -6.36 17.17
CA GLU A 136 4.58 -5.94 17.17
C GLU A 136 3.91 -6.01 15.79
N SER A 137 4.64 -6.45 14.76
CA SER A 137 4.14 -6.50 13.39
C SER A 137 4.12 -7.91 12.82
N VAL A 138 3.16 -8.18 11.94
CA VAL A 138 3.11 -9.38 11.11
C VAL A 138 3.45 -8.99 9.68
N LEU A 139 4.55 -9.54 9.16
CA LEU A 139 4.94 -9.40 7.76
C LEU A 139 4.20 -10.44 6.93
N TYR A 140 3.29 -9.99 6.09
CA TYR A 140 2.64 -10.82 5.08
C TYR A 140 3.38 -10.74 3.76
N VAL A 141 3.64 -11.89 3.13
CA VAL A 141 4.13 -11.99 1.75
C VAL A 141 2.95 -12.41 0.88
N PHE A 142 2.64 -11.61 -0.11
CA PHE A 142 1.56 -11.80 -1.06
C PHE A 142 2.12 -12.17 -2.42
N GLU A 143 1.64 -13.25 -3.02
CA GLU A 143 1.84 -13.53 -4.44
C GLU A 143 0.77 -12.81 -5.25
N VAL A 144 1.19 -11.99 -6.21
CA VAL A 144 0.28 -11.23 -7.08
C VAL A 144 -0.24 -12.15 -8.19
N LYS A 145 -1.55 -12.37 -8.21
CA LYS A 145 -2.23 -13.23 -9.19
C LYS A 145 -2.74 -12.46 -10.41
N LYS A 146 -3.10 -11.20 -10.22
CA LYS A 146 -3.61 -10.32 -11.29
C LYS A 146 -3.30 -8.87 -10.97
N VAL A 147 -2.89 -8.13 -11.97
CA VAL A 147 -2.77 -6.67 -11.87
C VAL A 147 -3.79 -6.03 -12.80
N ARG A 148 -4.56 -5.10 -12.26
CA ARG A 148 -5.55 -4.31 -13.00
C ARG A 148 -5.19 -2.84 -12.86
N VAL A 149 -5.13 -2.13 -13.98
CA VAL A 149 -4.74 -0.73 -14.02
C VAL A 149 -5.83 0.06 -14.74
N ARG A 150 -6.14 1.24 -14.23
CA ARG A 150 -7.05 2.18 -14.90
C ARG A 150 -6.47 2.57 -16.25
N SER A 151 -7.32 2.67 -17.27
CA SER A 151 -6.88 3.06 -18.62
C SER A 151 -6.16 4.41 -18.61
N GLY A 152 -5.02 4.49 -19.28
CA GLY A 152 -4.25 5.71 -19.48
C GLY A 152 -3.37 6.16 -18.29
N VAL A 153 -3.32 5.41 -17.16
CA VAL A 153 -2.51 5.83 -16.00
C VAL A 153 -1.14 5.15 -15.90
N ALA A 154 -0.90 4.10 -16.67
CA ALA A 154 0.39 3.39 -16.67
C ALA A 154 0.76 2.88 -18.07
N ASP A 155 2.05 2.66 -18.27
CA ASP A 155 2.64 1.97 -19.41
C ASP A 155 3.45 0.75 -18.93
N LYS A 156 4.26 0.15 -19.81
CA LYS A 156 5.10 -1.00 -19.47
C LYS A 156 6.21 -0.72 -18.44
N PHE A 157 6.46 0.54 -18.12
CA PHE A 157 7.46 0.98 -17.14
C PHE A 157 6.84 1.41 -15.79
N GLY A 158 5.51 1.37 -15.67
CA GLY A 158 4.78 1.73 -14.47
C GLY A 158 3.86 2.95 -14.67
N PHE A 159 3.56 3.68 -13.59
CA PHE A 159 2.68 4.85 -13.67
C PHE A 159 3.28 5.99 -14.51
N ILE A 160 2.46 6.55 -15.39
CA ILE A 160 2.76 7.78 -16.14
C ILE A 160 2.52 8.98 -15.20
N LEU A 161 3.49 9.21 -14.29
CA LEU A 161 3.34 10.23 -13.26
C LEU A 161 3.33 11.63 -13.84
N SER A 162 2.36 12.43 -13.43
CA SER A 162 2.13 13.81 -13.86
C SER A 162 1.37 14.56 -12.75
N GLU A 163 1.03 15.82 -12.99
CA GLU A 163 0.14 16.57 -12.09
C GLU A 163 -1.24 15.92 -11.93
N LYS A 164 -1.72 15.21 -12.97
CA LYS A 164 -3.03 14.51 -12.96
C LYS A 164 -2.97 13.08 -12.47
N ILE A 165 -1.80 12.43 -12.56
CA ILE A 165 -1.58 11.03 -12.16
C ILE A 165 -0.44 11.03 -11.16
N ASN A 166 -0.76 11.08 -9.87
CA ASN A 166 0.22 11.11 -8.78
C ASN A 166 -0.20 10.14 -7.68
N ILE A 167 0.79 9.52 -7.05
CA ILE A 167 0.57 8.56 -5.98
C ILE A 167 0.93 9.14 -4.62
N PRO A 168 0.17 8.82 -3.55
CA PRO A 168 0.45 9.32 -2.22
C PRO A 168 1.64 8.60 -1.59
N LEU A 169 2.63 9.38 -1.17
CA LEU A 169 3.77 8.94 -0.38
C LEU A 169 3.55 9.36 1.07
N HIS A 170 3.21 8.43 1.95
CA HIS A 170 3.00 8.71 3.37
C HIS A 170 4.31 9.04 4.07
N ALA A 171 4.35 10.16 4.78
CA ALA A 171 5.48 10.59 5.60
C ALA A 171 5.29 10.20 7.06
N SER A 172 4.36 10.86 7.74
CA SER A 172 4.00 10.55 9.13
C SER A 172 2.64 11.16 9.49
N GLY A 173 1.87 10.50 10.36
CA GLY A 173 0.58 10.98 10.83
C GLY A 173 -0.37 11.34 9.67
N ARG A 174 -0.62 12.62 9.44
CA ARG A 174 -1.53 13.14 8.40
C ARG A 174 -0.83 13.66 7.15
N TYR A 175 0.51 13.56 7.08
CA TYR A 175 1.29 14.16 6.00
C TYR A 175 1.55 13.16 4.89
N PHE A 176 1.21 13.57 3.67
CA PHE A 176 1.49 12.86 2.43
C PHE A 176 2.20 13.80 1.45
N TYR A 177 3.09 13.22 0.66
CA TYR A 177 3.75 13.91 -0.45
C TYR A 177 3.30 13.29 -1.77
N GLY A 178 3.34 14.08 -2.82
CA GLY A 178 3.27 13.59 -4.19
C GLY A 178 4.67 13.32 -4.75
N VAL A 179 4.73 12.59 -5.84
CA VAL A 179 5.96 12.39 -6.60
C VAL A 179 6.30 13.67 -7.34
N GLY A 180 7.54 14.17 -7.17
CA GLY A 180 8.04 15.41 -7.74
C GLY A 180 8.79 15.22 -9.05
N ALA A 181 9.80 16.08 -9.29
CA ALA A 181 10.55 16.11 -10.55
C ALA A 181 11.32 14.80 -10.83
N ARG A 182 11.18 14.31 -12.05
CA ARG A 182 11.96 13.17 -12.56
C ARG A 182 13.41 13.59 -12.82
N LYS A 183 14.35 12.78 -12.34
CA LYS A 183 15.78 12.92 -12.66
C LYS A 183 16.28 11.67 -13.36
N LEU A 184 17.04 11.82 -14.42
CA LEU A 184 17.68 10.71 -15.14
C LEU A 184 19.11 10.54 -14.62
N ALA A 185 19.45 9.34 -14.15
CA ALA A 185 20.83 8.97 -13.91
C ALA A 185 21.45 8.34 -15.17
N THR A 186 22.66 8.75 -15.53
CA THR A 186 23.39 8.20 -16.66
C THR A 186 24.63 7.46 -16.16
N ARG A 187 24.98 6.35 -16.81
CA ARG A 187 26.22 5.62 -16.51
C ARG A 187 27.42 6.48 -16.87
N LYS A 188 28.24 6.81 -15.89
CA LYS A 188 29.46 7.62 -16.08
C LYS A 188 30.75 6.80 -16.25
N VAL A 189 30.67 5.48 -16.05
CA VAL A 189 31.83 4.59 -16.12
C VAL A 189 31.64 3.65 -17.29
N SER A 190 32.60 3.64 -18.22
CA SER A 190 32.70 2.61 -19.26
C SER A 190 32.96 1.25 -18.63
N PRO A 191 32.48 0.15 -19.22
CA PRO A 191 32.72 -1.21 -18.72
C PRO A 191 34.19 -1.57 -18.70
#